data_bee059cdaafb153e787c6bbce31ee9b9
#
_entry.id   bee059cdaafb153e787c6bbce31ee9b9
#
_cell.length_a   1.000
_cell.length_b   1.000
_cell.length_c   1.000
_cell.angle_alpha   90.00
_cell.angle_beta   90.00
_cell.angle_gamma   90.00
#
_symmetry.space_group_name_H-M   'P 1'
#
loop_
_entity.id
_entity.type
_entity.pdbx_description
1 polymer ?
#
loop_
_entity_poly.entity_id
_entity_poly.type
_entity_poly.pdbx_seq_one_letter_code
_entity_poly.pdbx_strand_id
1 'polypeptide(L)'
;MSQIRWDELSEARQLARLGKSLSRAARTPLQWMLFYLFNGRNAARTCRHFGISRQTFYRWLPRFDRHDLRNLEERSHRPRNLRQPTWTASLAERVLTLRKQYPCWGKDKLVVLLAREKLCVSVSMVGRILSALKRRGALHEPLKPAALLRQHRKLRKRPWAVRKPKYWPLQHPGDLVEIDTKEIRMRRGVLLKHFSARDVISRWDVVEVHRRATSLAAARFLDTLLERFPFPVKALQVDGGSEFAAEFELACQQKQLPLFVLPPKSPKLNAHVERSHRTHNEEFYQVYADSDQPPRLNHQLRNWEHTYNCVRPHQSLAYLTPLEFVTRWKNNRRKAKCH
;
A
#
# COMPACT_ATOMS: atom_id res chain seq x y z
N MET A 1 -54.91 -37.16 11.24
CA MET A 1 -54.66 -36.15 10.17
C MET A 1 -55.51 -34.93 10.47
N SER A 2 -54.91 -33.83 10.95
CA SER A 2 -55.64 -32.59 11.23
C SER A 2 -55.94 -31.91 9.89
N GLN A 3 -57.24 -31.78 9.59
CA GLN A 3 -57.74 -30.96 8.45
C GLN A 3 -57.23 -29.53 8.63
N ILE A 4 -56.36 -29.08 7.72
CA ILE A 4 -55.96 -27.69 7.65
C ILE A 4 -57.18 -26.90 7.10
N ARG A 5 -57.71 -25.94 7.87
CA ARG A 5 -58.82 -25.12 7.45
C ARG A 5 -58.39 -24.28 6.24
N TRP A 6 -59.27 -24.15 5.24
CA TRP A 6 -58.98 -23.36 4.01
C TRP A 6 -58.60 -21.91 4.29
N ASP A 7 -59.13 -21.34 5.38
CA ASP A 7 -58.81 -19.99 5.83
C ASP A 7 -57.36 -19.83 6.26
N GLU A 8 -56.77 -20.84 6.92
CA GLU A 8 -55.36 -20.85 7.37
C GLU A 8 -54.38 -20.93 6.20
N LEU A 9 -54.77 -21.61 5.11
CA LEU A 9 -53.95 -21.67 3.89
C LEU A 9 -53.93 -20.34 3.13
N SER A 10 -55.08 -19.62 3.12
CA SER A 10 -55.17 -18.29 2.48
C SER A 10 -54.35 -17.25 3.24
N GLU A 11 -54.40 -17.27 4.58
CA GLU A 11 -53.60 -16.40 5.45
C GLU A 11 -52.10 -16.67 5.32
N ALA A 12 -51.70 -17.93 5.29
CA ALA A 12 -50.29 -18.30 5.09
C ALA A 12 -49.73 -17.79 3.77
N ARG A 13 -50.51 -17.89 2.68
CA ARG A 13 -50.15 -17.38 1.37
C ARG A 13 -50.06 -15.85 1.34
N GLN A 14 -50.97 -15.16 2.03
CA GLN A 14 -50.95 -13.73 2.14
C GLN A 14 -49.70 -13.23 2.89
N LEU A 15 -49.40 -13.80 4.06
CA LEU A 15 -48.19 -13.48 4.84
C LEU A 15 -46.91 -13.80 4.08
N ALA A 16 -46.85 -14.90 3.33
CA ALA A 16 -45.72 -15.23 2.49
C ALA A 16 -45.53 -14.22 1.33
N ARG A 17 -46.63 -13.68 0.74
CA ARG A 17 -46.55 -12.62 -0.28
C ARG A 17 -46.04 -11.31 0.31
N LEU A 18 -46.55 -10.88 1.46
CA LEU A 18 -46.06 -9.72 2.17
C LEU A 18 -44.61 -9.84 2.58
N GLY A 19 -44.17 -11.04 2.95
CA GLY A 19 -42.81 -11.34 3.28
C GLY A 19 -41.81 -11.18 2.11
N LYS A 20 -42.27 -11.10 0.86
CA LYS A 20 -41.38 -10.85 -0.29
C LYS A 20 -40.72 -9.45 -0.27
N SER A 21 -41.36 -8.48 0.39
CA SER A 21 -40.82 -7.12 0.54
C SER A 21 -39.76 -7.01 1.64
N LEU A 22 -39.62 -8.03 2.50
CA LEU A 22 -38.64 -8.06 3.59
C LEU A 22 -37.23 -8.38 3.10
N SER A 23 -36.23 -7.93 3.88
CA SER A 23 -34.84 -8.34 3.67
C SER A 23 -34.67 -9.86 3.82
N ARG A 24 -33.59 -10.40 3.26
CA ARG A 24 -33.29 -11.83 3.39
C ARG A 24 -33.15 -12.26 4.86
N ALA A 25 -32.63 -11.41 5.72
CA ALA A 25 -32.46 -11.66 7.15
C ALA A 25 -33.83 -11.77 7.86
N ALA A 26 -34.79 -10.90 7.54
CA ALA A 26 -36.12 -10.88 8.14
C ALA A 26 -37.04 -12.01 7.66
N ARG A 27 -36.78 -12.57 6.47
CA ARG A 27 -37.54 -13.73 5.97
C ARG A 27 -37.33 -15.00 6.77
N THR A 28 -36.15 -15.17 7.36
CA THR A 28 -35.83 -16.35 8.18
C THR A 28 -36.71 -16.42 9.44
N PRO A 29 -36.77 -15.39 10.32
CA PRO A 29 -37.70 -15.41 11.44
C PRO A 29 -39.17 -15.47 10.98
N LEU A 30 -39.55 -14.88 9.85
CA LEU A 30 -40.90 -15.03 9.32
C LEU A 30 -41.26 -16.51 9.05
N GLN A 31 -40.34 -17.29 8.49
CA GLN A 31 -40.57 -18.73 8.27
C GLN A 31 -40.78 -19.48 9.59
N TRP A 32 -40.04 -19.13 10.68
CA TRP A 32 -40.26 -19.71 11.98
C TRP A 32 -41.64 -19.41 12.52
N MET A 33 -42.13 -18.18 12.37
CA MET A 33 -43.45 -17.74 12.83
C MET A 33 -44.59 -18.42 12.04
N LEU A 34 -44.44 -18.51 10.72
CA LEU A 34 -45.42 -19.22 9.88
C LEU A 34 -45.50 -20.70 10.28
N PHE A 35 -44.35 -21.39 10.42
CA PHE A 35 -44.35 -22.79 10.87
C PHE A 35 -44.97 -22.94 12.23
N TYR A 36 -44.67 -22.05 13.19
CA TYR A 36 -45.25 -22.05 14.54
C TYR A 36 -46.76 -21.90 14.50
N LEU A 37 -47.26 -20.93 13.74
CA LEU A 37 -48.73 -20.67 13.67
C LEU A 37 -49.49 -21.83 13.08
N PHE A 38 -49.02 -22.43 11.99
CA PHE A 38 -49.72 -23.46 11.24
C PHE A 38 -49.43 -24.90 11.67
N ASN A 39 -48.55 -25.07 12.68
CA ASN A 39 -48.23 -26.40 13.23
C ASN A 39 -48.55 -26.50 14.74
N GLY A 40 -49.74 -25.99 15.13
CA GLY A 40 -50.26 -26.13 16.49
C GLY A 40 -49.60 -25.23 17.53
N ARG A 41 -48.97 -24.13 17.14
CA ARG A 41 -48.33 -23.16 18.02
C ARG A 41 -47.33 -23.78 19.01
N ASN A 42 -46.60 -24.79 18.55
CA ASN A 42 -45.63 -25.53 19.39
C ASN A 42 -44.21 -25.01 19.17
N ALA A 43 -43.71 -24.16 20.10
CA ALA A 43 -42.38 -23.58 20.04
C ALA A 43 -41.27 -24.66 20.07
N ALA A 44 -41.44 -25.73 20.85
CA ALA A 44 -40.42 -26.79 20.92
C ALA A 44 -40.28 -27.54 19.58
N ARG A 45 -41.38 -27.79 18.89
CA ARG A 45 -41.40 -28.40 17.56
C ARG A 45 -40.77 -27.47 16.53
N THR A 46 -41.09 -26.18 16.57
CA THR A 46 -40.52 -25.17 15.69
C THR A 46 -39.02 -25.06 15.87
N CYS A 47 -38.54 -24.99 17.11
CA CYS A 47 -37.09 -24.90 17.39
C CYS A 47 -36.34 -26.12 16.89
N ARG A 48 -36.87 -27.32 17.07
CA ARG A 48 -36.28 -28.56 16.57
C ARG A 48 -36.24 -28.60 15.02
N HIS A 49 -37.32 -28.16 14.38
CA HIS A 49 -37.43 -28.17 12.94
C HIS A 49 -36.38 -27.24 12.25
N PHE A 50 -36.18 -26.05 12.81
CA PHE A 50 -35.24 -25.06 12.23
C PHE A 50 -33.85 -25.06 12.88
N GLY A 51 -33.58 -25.95 13.87
CA GLY A 51 -32.28 -26.01 14.54
C GLY A 51 -31.93 -24.75 15.34
N ILE A 52 -32.93 -24.06 15.90
CA ILE A 52 -32.75 -22.81 16.66
C ILE A 52 -33.00 -23.04 18.16
N SER A 53 -32.36 -22.19 19.00
CA SER A 53 -32.60 -22.23 20.42
C SER A 53 -33.97 -21.66 20.78
N ARG A 54 -34.58 -22.13 21.90
CA ARG A 54 -35.81 -21.53 22.40
C ARG A 54 -35.65 -20.03 22.70
N GLN A 55 -34.50 -19.63 23.23
CA GLN A 55 -34.19 -18.25 23.51
C GLN A 55 -34.22 -17.38 22.21
N THR A 56 -33.65 -17.89 21.10
CA THR A 56 -33.74 -17.25 19.81
C THR A 56 -35.18 -17.12 19.35
N PHE A 57 -35.95 -18.17 19.43
CA PHE A 57 -37.35 -18.17 19.04
C PHE A 57 -38.19 -17.11 19.81
N TYR A 58 -38.11 -17.15 21.17
CA TYR A 58 -38.85 -16.23 22.02
C TYR A 58 -38.38 -14.77 21.92
N ARG A 59 -37.16 -14.48 21.46
CA ARG A 59 -36.68 -13.13 21.14
C ARG A 59 -37.41 -12.56 19.92
N TRP A 60 -37.78 -13.41 18.95
CA TRP A 60 -38.42 -12.99 17.72
C TRP A 60 -39.97 -13.03 17.82
N LEU A 61 -40.54 -13.87 18.63
CA LEU A 61 -42.00 -14.04 18.77
C LEU A 61 -42.71 -12.74 19.12
N PRO A 62 -42.26 -11.90 20.07
CA PRO A 62 -42.92 -10.61 20.39
C PRO A 62 -42.78 -9.56 19.26
N ARG A 63 -41.87 -9.78 18.31
CA ARG A 63 -41.68 -8.88 17.17
C ARG A 63 -42.58 -9.24 15.99
N PHE A 64 -43.15 -10.40 16.01
CA PHE A 64 -44.02 -10.85 14.96
C PHE A 64 -45.42 -10.25 15.13
N ASP A 65 -45.82 -9.39 14.16
CA ASP A 65 -47.16 -8.84 13.99
C ASP A 65 -47.64 -9.24 12.60
N ARG A 66 -48.86 -9.81 12.52
CA ARG A 66 -49.48 -10.22 11.25
C ARG A 66 -49.81 -9.02 10.35
N HIS A 67 -50.02 -7.86 10.94
CA HIS A 67 -50.39 -6.63 10.24
C HIS A 67 -49.17 -5.80 9.85
N ASP A 68 -48.03 -5.97 10.57
CA ASP A 68 -46.75 -5.28 10.27
C ASP A 68 -45.57 -6.18 10.38
N LEU A 69 -45.20 -6.83 9.29
CA LEU A 69 -44.05 -7.70 9.19
C LEU A 69 -42.69 -6.96 9.23
N ARG A 70 -42.70 -5.60 9.10
CA ARG A 70 -41.46 -4.80 9.17
C ARG A 70 -40.80 -4.86 10.55
N ASN A 71 -41.58 -5.20 11.59
CA ASN A 71 -41.02 -5.45 12.92
C ASN A 71 -40.03 -6.61 12.98
N LEU A 72 -39.99 -7.48 11.96
CA LEU A 72 -39.01 -8.53 11.79
C LEU A 72 -37.71 -8.04 11.15
N GLU A 73 -37.65 -6.82 10.63
CA GLU A 73 -36.39 -6.24 10.13
C GLU A 73 -35.42 -5.97 11.28
N GLU A 74 -34.13 -6.19 11.03
CA GLU A 74 -33.10 -5.86 12.03
C GLU A 74 -33.03 -4.34 12.22
N ARG A 75 -33.09 -3.92 13.48
CA ARG A 75 -32.89 -2.52 13.83
C ARG A 75 -31.40 -2.19 13.70
N SER A 76 -31.11 -0.98 13.24
CA SER A 76 -29.74 -0.48 13.18
C SER A 76 -29.07 -0.57 14.56
N HIS A 77 -27.93 -1.24 14.62
CA HIS A 77 -27.06 -1.30 15.80
C HIS A 77 -26.19 -0.05 15.97
N ARG A 78 -26.33 0.95 15.08
CA ARG A 78 -25.59 2.18 15.16
C ARG A 78 -25.95 2.95 16.43
N PRO A 79 -24.96 3.36 17.25
CA PRO A 79 -25.21 4.17 18.43
C PRO A 79 -26.00 5.44 18.08
N ARG A 80 -27.03 5.79 18.87
CA ARG A 80 -27.79 7.02 18.69
C ARG A 80 -26.95 8.26 18.92
N ASN A 81 -26.07 8.21 19.92
CA ASN A 81 -25.12 9.27 20.24
C ASN A 81 -23.76 8.93 19.62
N LEU A 82 -23.40 9.60 18.54
CA LEU A 82 -22.10 9.45 17.90
C LEU A 82 -21.09 10.33 18.63
N ARG A 83 -19.92 9.77 18.91
CA ARG A 83 -18.79 10.54 19.45
C ARG A 83 -18.44 11.68 18.50
N GLN A 84 -18.36 12.89 19.04
CA GLN A 84 -17.87 14.05 18.31
C GLN A 84 -16.35 13.92 18.05
N PRO A 85 -15.85 14.50 16.96
CA PRO A 85 -14.42 14.55 16.70
C PRO A 85 -13.66 15.24 17.84
N THR A 86 -12.56 14.65 18.29
CA THR A 86 -11.71 15.18 19.36
C THR A 86 -10.59 16.08 18.84
N TRP A 87 -10.51 16.30 17.51
CA TRP A 87 -9.50 17.16 16.90
C TRP A 87 -10.04 18.53 16.53
N THR A 88 -9.15 19.51 16.51
CA THR A 88 -9.47 20.89 16.11
C THR A 88 -9.55 21.04 14.58
N ALA A 89 -10.24 22.07 14.12
CA ALA A 89 -10.33 22.38 12.69
C ALA A 89 -8.94 22.70 12.10
N SER A 90 -8.11 23.45 12.82
CA SER A 90 -6.75 23.80 12.43
C SER A 90 -5.86 22.56 12.22
N LEU A 91 -5.94 21.57 13.11
CA LEU A 91 -5.23 20.31 12.94
C LEU A 91 -5.70 19.54 11.70
N ALA A 92 -7.01 19.50 11.46
CA ALA A 92 -7.56 18.83 10.27
C ALA A 92 -7.11 19.53 8.97
N GLU A 93 -7.05 20.84 8.96
CA GLU A 93 -6.56 21.63 7.84
C GLU A 93 -5.05 21.39 7.59
N ARG A 94 -4.24 21.34 8.66
CA ARG A 94 -2.82 21.03 8.52
C ARG A 94 -2.59 19.62 7.97
N VAL A 95 -3.34 18.62 8.44
CA VAL A 95 -3.30 17.26 7.91
C VAL A 95 -3.72 17.24 6.43
N LEU A 96 -4.73 18.02 6.04
CA LEU A 96 -5.16 18.14 4.65
C LEU A 96 -4.06 18.75 3.77
N THR A 97 -3.41 19.82 4.22
CA THR A 97 -2.31 20.49 3.51
C THR A 97 -1.16 19.53 3.27
N LEU A 98 -0.69 18.84 4.32
CA LEU A 98 0.37 17.82 4.19
C LEU A 98 -0.04 16.67 3.27
N ARG A 99 -1.30 16.24 3.33
CA ARG A 99 -1.78 15.17 2.45
C ARG A 99 -1.89 15.61 0.99
N LYS A 100 -2.24 16.88 0.72
CA LYS A 100 -2.23 17.45 -0.64
C LYS A 100 -0.80 17.59 -1.16
N GLN A 101 0.14 18.00 -0.31
CA GLN A 101 1.57 18.10 -0.66
C GLN A 101 2.19 16.73 -0.94
N TYR A 102 1.81 15.70 -0.16
CA TYR A 102 2.30 14.32 -0.29
C TYR A 102 1.14 13.32 -0.46
N PRO A 103 0.50 13.22 -1.63
CA PRO A 103 -0.77 12.51 -1.82
C PRO A 103 -0.73 11.02 -1.50
N CYS A 104 0.44 10.37 -1.64
CA CYS A 104 0.61 8.94 -1.41
C CYS A 104 1.16 8.57 -0.02
N TRP A 105 1.45 9.56 0.85
CA TRP A 105 1.99 9.26 2.18
C TRP A 105 0.89 8.87 3.16
N GLY A 106 1.09 7.75 3.86
CA GLY A 106 0.16 7.24 4.85
C GLY A 106 0.19 8.04 6.16
N LYS A 107 -0.77 7.74 7.02
CA LYS A 107 -0.94 8.37 8.35
C LYS A 107 0.35 8.37 9.18
N ASP A 108 1.14 7.28 9.14
CA ASP A 108 2.36 7.13 9.92
C ASP A 108 3.42 8.19 9.55
N LYS A 109 3.64 8.42 8.25
CA LYS A 109 4.57 9.46 7.77
C LYS A 109 4.08 10.86 8.11
N LEU A 110 2.78 11.11 7.98
CA LEU A 110 2.19 12.41 8.30
C LEU A 110 2.32 12.75 9.79
N VAL A 111 2.18 11.76 10.68
CA VAL A 111 2.40 11.95 12.13
C VAL A 111 3.83 12.42 12.41
N VAL A 112 4.82 11.84 11.73
CA VAL A 112 6.23 12.24 11.90
C VAL A 112 6.44 13.69 11.46
N LEU A 113 5.83 14.10 10.33
CA LEU A 113 5.92 15.51 9.89
C LEU A 113 5.25 16.46 10.88
N LEU A 114 4.06 16.11 11.37
CA LEU A 114 3.35 16.90 12.38
C LEU A 114 4.16 17.03 13.69
N ALA A 115 4.82 15.95 14.12
CA ALA A 115 5.68 15.97 15.30
C ALA A 115 6.89 16.91 15.12
N ARG A 116 7.46 17.01 13.91
CA ARG A 116 8.52 17.99 13.58
C ARG A 116 8.03 19.43 13.67
N GLU A 117 6.73 19.64 13.43
CA GLU A 117 6.05 20.94 13.61
C GLU A 117 5.56 21.16 15.07
N LYS A 118 6.01 20.35 16.02
CA LYS A 118 5.59 20.36 17.44
C LYS A 118 4.10 20.02 17.66
N LEU A 119 3.43 19.40 16.68
CA LEU A 119 2.07 18.92 16.78
C LEU A 119 2.06 17.43 17.13
N CYS A 120 2.00 17.12 18.42
CA CYS A 120 2.00 15.74 18.93
C CYS A 120 0.61 15.11 18.78
N VAL A 121 0.42 14.24 17.79
CA VAL A 121 -0.84 13.56 17.50
C VAL A 121 -0.63 12.06 17.27
N SER A 122 -1.63 11.25 17.64
CA SER A 122 -1.53 9.80 17.42
C SER A 122 -1.81 9.43 15.96
N VAL A 123 -1.22 8.32 15.52
CA VAL A 123 -1.45 7.72 14.19
C VAL A 123 -2.94 7.46 13.96
N SER A 124 -3.66 7.00 15.00
CA SER A 124 -5.10 6.75 14.96
C SER A 124 -5.91 8.03 14.74
N MET A 125 -5.49 9.15 15.34
CA MET A 125 -6.15 10.44 15.17
C MET A 125 -5.98 10.95 13.74
N VAL A 126 -4.78 10.93 13.19
CA VAL A 126 -4.53 11.32 11.78
C VAL A 126 -5.32 10.43 10.83
N GLY A 127 -5.40 9.11 11.09
CA GLY A 127 -6.21 8.19 10.29
C GLY A 127 -7.71 8.53 10.30
N ARG A 128 -8.25 8.93 11.47
CA ARG A 128 -9.66 9.38 11.59
C ARG A 128 -9.91 10.71 10.87
N ILE A 129 -8.97 11.66 10.95
CA ILE A 129 -9.05 12.94 10.21
C ILE A 129 -9.08 12.68 8.71
N LEU A 130 -8.15 11.89 8.17
CA LEU A 130 -8.12 11.55 6.75
C LEU A 130 -9.41 10.88 6.28
N SER A 131 -9.97 9.96 7.08
CA SER A 131 -11.24 9.31 6.77
C SER A 131 -12.42 10.29 6.78
N ALA A 132 -12.41 11.26 7.69
CA ALA A 132 -13.42 12.31 7.75
C ALA A 132 -13.33 13.26 6.54
N LEU A 133 -12.11 13.65 6.15
CA LEU A 133 -11.87 14.50 4.98
C LEU A 133 -12.29 13.82 3.67
N LYS A 134 -12.04 12.51 3.52
CA LYS A 134 -12.53 11.72 2.38
C LYS A 134 -14.07 11.70 2.31
N ARG A 135 -14.73 11.40 3.42
CA ARG A 135 -16.21 11.38 3.47
C ARG A 135 -16.86 12.71 3.13
N ARG A 136 -16.17 13.83 3.43
CA ARG A 136 -16.62 15.20 3.10
C ARG A 136 -16.25 15.63 1.68
N GLY A 137 -15.58 14.79 0.88
CA GLY A 137 -15.10 15.15 -0.45
C GLY A 137 -13.94 16.15 -0.49
N ALA A 138 -13.37 16.53 0.67
CA ALA A 138 -12.26 17.47 0.75
C ALA A 138 -10.91 16.85 0.33
N LEU A 139 -10.82 15.50 0.34
CA LEU A 139 -9.64 14.76 -0.02
C LEU A 139 -9.97 13.71 -1.08
N HIS A 140 -9.36 13.83 -2.26
CA HIS A 140 -9.38 12.82 -3.32
C HIS A 140 -8.05 12.06 -3.32
N GLU A 141 -8.12 10.74 -3.42
CA GLU A 141 -6.91 9.93 -3.59
C GLU A 141 -6.53 9.84 -5.07
N PRO A 142 -5.22 9.84 -5.38
CA PRO A 142 -4.77 9.61 -6.75
C PRO A 142 -5.25 8.24 -7.23
N LEU A 143 -5.73 8.17 -8.47
CA LEU A 143 -6.14 6.94 -9.11
C LEU A 143 -4.92 6.03 -9.26
N LYS A 144 -5.00 4.81 -8.75
CA LYS A 144 -3.98 3.78 -9.03
C LYS A 144 -4.13 3.36 -10.48
N PRO A 145 -3.03 3.35 -11.27
CA PRO A 145 -3.11 2.76 -12.60
C PRO A 145 -3.56 1.31 -12.49
N ALA A 146 -4.35 0.86 -13.46
CA ALA A 146 -4.66 -0.57 -13.61
C ALA A 146 -3.35 -1.35 -13.61
N ALA A 147 -3.30 -2.45 -12.87
CA ALA A 147 -2.11 -3.27 -12.69
C ALA A 147 -1.47 -3.57 -14.06
N LEU A 148 -0.24 -3.08 -14.25
CA LEU A 148 0.54 -3.35 -15.46
C LEU A 148 0.75 -4.86 -15.58
N LEU A 149 0.21 -5.46 -16.62
CA LEU A 149 0.41 -6.88 -16.97
C LEU A 149 1.91 -7.15 -17.08
N ARG A 150 2.45 -7.93 -16.14
CA ARG A 150 3.85 -8.35 -16.14
C ARG A 150 4.10 -9.31 -17.30
N GLN A 151 4.72 -8.84 -18.38
CA GLN A 151 5.26 -9.72 -19.39
C GLN A 151 6.55 -10.34 -18.89
N HIS A 152 6.55 -11.67 -18.70
CA HIS A 152 7.75 -12.43 -18.34
C HIS A 152 8.69 -12.54 -19.55
N ARG A 153 9.78 -11.78 -19.59
CA ARG A 153 10.89 -12.00 -20.52
C ARG A 153 11.76 -13.16 -20.02
N LYS A 154 12.00 -14.16 -20.90
CA LYS A 154 12.99 -15.22 -20.64
C LYS A 154 14.40 -14.60 -20.55
N LEU A 155 15.03 -14.70 -19.39
CA LEU A 155 16.40 -14.21 -19.16
C LEU A 155 17.41 -15.11 -19.92
N ARG A 156 18.30 -14.51 -20.72
CA ARG A 156 19.43 -15.20 -21.33
C ARG A 156 20.47 -15.52 -20.25
N LYS A 157 21.04 -16.75 -20.31
CA LYS A 157 22.19 -17.11 -19.44
C LYS A 157 23.36 -16.16 -19.73
N ARG A 158 23.96 -15.59 -18.69
CA ARG A 158 25.16 -14.77 -18.78
C ARG A 158 26.38 -15.56 -18.41
N PRO A 159 27.52 -15.39 -19.11
CA PRO A 159 28.77 -16.07 -18.79
C PRO A 159 29.42 -15.54 -17.50
N TRP A 160 29.12 -14.33 -17.04
CA TRP A 160 29.82 -13.58 -15.98
C TRP A 160 29.01 -13.36 -14.72
N ALA A 161 28.21 -14.31 -14.27
CA ALA A 161 27.47 -14.17 -13.01
C ALA A 161 28.41 -14.38 -11.81
N VAL A 162 29.02 -13.33 -11.31
CA VAL A 162 29.64 -13.37 -9.99
C VAL A 162 28.51 -13.27 -8.98
N ARG A 163 28.29 -14.36 -8.25
CA ARG A 163 27.28 -14.37 -7.17
C ARG A 163 27.81 -13.60 -5.98
N LYS A 164 26.94 -12.80 -5.35
CA LYS A 164 27.26 -12.18 -4.07
C LYS A 164 27.68 -13.27 -3.06
N PRO A 165 28.83 -13.12 -2.39
CA PRO A 165 29.23 -14.03 -1.31
C PRO A 165 28.13 -14.10 -0.23
N LYS A 166 27.89 -15.30 0.32
CA LYS A 166 26.84 -15.52 1.34
C LYS A 166 27.03 -14.62 2.57
N TYR A 167 28.26 -14.30 2.90
CA TYR A 167 28.65 -13.51 4.07
C TYR A 167 29.19 -12.12 3.69
N TRP A 168 28.68 -11.50 2.61
CA TRP A 168 29.01 -10.11 2.31
C TRP A 168 28.56 -9.21 3.46
N PRO A 169 29.46 -8.39 4.04
CA PRO A 169 29.10 -7.54 5.19
C PRO A 169 28.11 -6.45 4.76
N LEU A 170 27.00 -6.37 5.48
CA LEU A 170 25.93 -5.36 5.30
C LEU A 170 25.73 -4.62 6.62
N GLN A 171 26.68 -3.78 7.01
CA GLN A 171 26.68 -3.08 8.29
C GLN A 171 26.62 -1.55 8.14
N HIS A 172 27.15 -1.04 7.03
CA HIS A 172 27.31 0.39 6.82
C HIS A 172 26.73 0.86 5.50
N PRO A 173 26.26 2.14 5.43
CA PRO A 173 25.91 2.76 4.16
C PRO A 173 27.03 2.59 3.13
N GLY A 174 26.65 2.22 1.90
CA GLY A 174 27.56 1.97 0.81
C GLY A 174 28.13 0.55 0.73
N ASP A 175 27.91 -0.32 1.71
CA ASP A 175 28.39 -1.71 1.66
C ASP A 175 27.81 -2.48 0.46
N LEU A 176 26.57 -2.17 0.06
CA LEU A 176 25.92 -2.71 -1.11
C LEU A 176 24.87 -1.73 -1.66
N VAL A 177 24.97 -1.42 -2.95
CA VAL A 177 23.97 -0.66 -3.69
C VAL A 177 23.29 -1.58 -4.71
N GLU A 178 21.99 -1.72 -4.60
CA GLU A 178 21.15 -2.41 -5.60
C GLU A 178 20.82 -1.46 -6.73
N ILE A 179 21.06 -1.88 -7.98
CA ILE A 179 20.71 -1.11 -9.18
C ILE A 179 19.72 -1.93 -10.00
N ASP A 180 18.71 -1.26 -10.51
CA ASP A 180 17.70 -1.87 -11.37
C ASP A 180 17.16 -0.86 -12.39
N THR A 181 16.60 -1.41 -13.48
CA THR A 181 16.01 -0.63 -14.56
C THR A 181 14.54 -0.97 -14.71
N LYS A 182 13.70 0.05 -14.76
CA LYS A 182 12.27 -0.10 -14.91
C LYS A 182 11.74 0.61 -16.14
N GLU A 183 10.80 -0.02 -16.83
CA GLU A 183 10.05 0.63 -17.90
C GLU A 183 8.94 1.51 -17.33
N ILE A 184 8.90 2.76 -17.78
CA ILE A 184 7.85 3.72 -17.46
C ILE A 184 7.08 4.03 -18.74
N ARG A 185 5.79 3.80 -18.71
CA ARG A 185 4.88 4.20 -19.78
C ARG A 185 4.25 5.54 -19.43
N MET A 186 4.65 6.55 -20.18
CA MET A 186 4.12 7.91 -20.06
C MET A 186 2.77 8.03 -20.78
N ARG A 187 2.07 9.13 -20.54
CA ARG A 187 0.92 9.55 -21.34
C ARG A 187 1.34 9.55 -22.81
N ARG A 188 0.51 9.38 -23.77
CA ARG A 188 0.83 9.26 -25.21
C ARG A 188 1.63 8.01 -25.61
N GLY A 189 1.77 7.01 -24.73
CA GLY A 189 2.40 5.72 -25.06
C GLY A 189 3.93 5.75 -25.16
N VAL A 190 4.60 6.86 -24.83
CA VAL A 190 6.06 6.95 -24.80
C VAL A 190 6.61 6.04 -23.70
N LEU A 191 7.59 5.21 -24.06
CA LEU A 191 8.28 4.31 -23.14
C LEU A 191 9.63 4.91 -22.75
N LEU A 192 9.85 5.10 -21.48
CA LEU A 192 11.12 5.56 -20.91
C LEU A 192 11.70 4.50 -19.99
N LYS A 193 13.00 4.56 -19.78
CA LYS A 193 13.75 3.66 -18.90
C LYS A 193 14.22 4.43 -17.68
N HIS A 194 13.70 4.01 -16.53
CA HIS A 194 14.05 4.57 -15.23
C HIS A 194 15.12 3.69 -14.57
N PHE A 195 16.29 4.25 -14.41
CA PHE A 195 17.38 3.69 -13.63
C PHE A 195 17.22 4.12 -12.18
N SER A 196 17.44 3.21 -11.26
CA SER A 196 17.47 3.50 -9.82
C SER A 196 18.61 2.74 -9.16
N ALA A 197 19.32 3.41 -8.27
CA ALA A 197 20.35 2.86 -7.44
C ALA A 197 20.01 3.11 -5.98
N ARG A 198 19.91 2.05 -5.18
CA ARG A 198 19.48 2.11 -3.79
C ARG A 198 20.47 1.47 -2.85
N ASP A 199 20.94 2.21 -1.88
CA ASP A 199 21.72 1.64 -0.78
C ASP A 199 20.85 0.77 0.14
N VAL A 200 21.32 -0.44 0.40
CA VAL A 200 20.59 -1.44 1.19
C VAL A 200 20.43 -1.02 2.65
N ILE A 201 21.37 -0.29 3.21
CA ILE A 201 21.38 0.10 4.62
C ILE A 201 20.67 1.41 4.86
N SER A 202 21.13 2.49 4.25
CA SER A 202 20.58 3.84 4.48
C SER A 202 19.29 4.13 3.74
N ARG A 203 18.91 3.29 2.78
CA ARG A 203 17.78 3.53 1.87
C ARG A 203 17.95 4.78 0.99
N TRP A 204 19.16 5.34 0.93
CA TRP A 204 19.47 6.41 0.00
C TRP A 204 19.23 5.96 -1.43
N ASP A 205 18.57 6.79 -2.21
CA ASP A 205 18.16 6.47 -3.56
C ASP A 205 18.70 7.51 -4.55
N VAL A 206 19.20 7.06 -5.70
CA VAL A 206 19.59 7.90 -6.84
C VAL A 206 18.83 7.41 -8.05
N VAL A 207 18.20 8.34 -8.78
CA VAL A 207 17.28 8.00 -9.88
C VAL A 207 17.55 8.84 -11.11
N GLU A 208 17.41 8.23 -12.29
CA GLU A 208 17.53 8.91 -13.57
C GLU A 208 16.70 8.23 -14.66
N VAL A 209 16.21 9.01 -15.63
CA VAL A 209 15.41 8.51 -16.75
C VAL A 209 16.14 8.70 -18.07
N HIS A 210 16.13 7.66 -18.90
CA HIS A 210 16.68 7.62 -20.23
C HIS A 210 15.65 7.13 -21.26
N ARG A 211 15.85 7.45 -22.52
CA ARG A 211 15.00 6.91 -23.60
C ARG A 211 15.22 5.41 -23.81
N ARG A 212 16.44 4.92 -23.60
CA ARG A 212 16.83 3.52 -23.81
C ARG A 212 17.70 3.04 -22.64
N ALA A 213 17.53 1.80 -22.22
CA ALA A 213 18.42 1.13 -21.29
C ALA A 213 19.54 0.43 -22.11
N THR A 214 20.60 1.18 -22.41
CA THR A 214 21.82 0.66 -23.02
C THR A 214 22.91 0.51 -21.97
N SER A 215 23.92 -0.33 -22.21
CA SER A 215 25.07 -0.48 -21.31
C SER A 215 25.87 0.82 -21.18
N LEU A 216 25.91 1.64 -22.22
CA LEU A 216 26.50 2.98 -22.15
C LEU A 216 25.69 3.94 -21.26
N ALA A 217 24.36 3.88 -21.33
CA ALA A 217 23.50 4.68 -20.42
C ALA A 217 23.68 4.23 -18.97
N ALA A 218 23.76 2.92 -18.71
CA ALA A 218 24.03 2.39 -17.39
C ALA A 218 25.43 2.79 -16.86
N ALA A 219 26.45 2.81 -17.73
CA ALA A 219 27.80 3.28 -17.37
C ALA A 219 27.81 4.77 -16.99
N ARG A 220 27.08 5.62 -17.72
CA ARG A 220 26.90 7.03 -17.35
C ARG A 220 26.12 7.20 -16.04
N PHE A 221 25.09 6.39 -15.84
CA PHE A 221 24.35 6.39 -14.59
C PHE A 221 25.22 5.94 -13.40
N LEU A 222 26.23 5.06 -13.62
CA LEU A 222 27.22 4.71 -12.60
C LEU A 222 28.02 5.94 -12.15
N ASP A 223 28.45 6.79 -13.06
CA ASP A 223 29.12 8.05 -12.69
C ASP A 223 28.19 8.96 -11.87
N THR A 224 26.96 9.13 -12.32
CA THR A 224 25.94 9.90 -11.62
C THR A 224 25.68 9.39 -10.20
N LEU A 225 25.53 8.08 -10.01
CA LEU A 225 25.25 7.54 -8.69
C LEU A 225 26.43 7.69 -7.73
N LEU A 226 27.66 7.51 -8.22
CA LEU A 226 28.87 7.68 -7.39
C LEU A 226 29.06 9.13 -6.93
N GLU A 227 28.68 10.10 -7.76
CA GLU A 227 28.70 11.52 -7.42
C GLU A 227 27.63 11.88 -6.37
N ARG A 228 26.44 11.28 -6.47
CA ARG A 228 25.29 11.67 -5.63
C ARG A 228 25.16 10.90 -4.32
N PHE A 229 25.85 9.78 -4.17
CA PHE A 229 25.87 9.10 -2.86
C PHE A 229 26.74 9.86 -1.87
N PRO A 230 26.25 10.18 -0.64
CA PRO A 230 27.00 10.95 0.36
C PRO A 230 28.05 10.10 1.13
N PHE A 231 28.35 8.90 0.64
CA PHE A 231 29.29 7.94 1.21
C PHE A 231 29.91 7.08 0.10
N PRO A 232 31.10 6.48 0.33
CA PRO A 232 31.72 5.61 -0.66
C PRO A 232 30.92 4.33 -0.88
N VAL A 233 30.74 3.96 -2.14
CA VAL A 233 30.10 2.69 -2.55
C VAL A 233 31.16 1.60 -2.62
N LYS A 234 30.93 0.45 -1.97
CA LYS A 234 31.88 -0.66 -1.89
C LYS A 234 31.55 -1.80 -2.86
N ALA A 235 30.28 -2.01 -3.18
CA ALA A 235 29.85 -3.02 -4.13
C ALA A 235 28.50 -2.67 -4.74
N LEU A 236 28.26 -3.18 -5.94
CA LEU A 236 27.04 -3.04 -6.69
C LEU A 236 26.37 -4.40 -6.88
N GLN A 237 25.05 -4.42 -6.86
CA GLN A 237 24.23 -5.58 -7.17
C GLN A 237 23.22 -5.23 -8.26
N VAL A 238 23.20 -6.02 -9.33
CA VAL A 238 22.31 -5.85 -10.47
C VAL A 238 21.56 -7.14 -10.76
N ASP A 239 20.43 -7.03 -11.45
CA ASP A 239 19.79 -8.19 -12.05
C ASP A 239 20.58 -8.67 -13.30
N GLY A 240 20.07 -9.69 -13.98
CA GLY A 240 20.70 -10.19 -15.21
C GLY A 240 20.40 -9.34 -16.47
N GLY A 241 19.97 -8.08 -16.39
CA GLY A 241 19.63 -7.21 -17.52
C GLY A 241 20.81 -6.98 -18.50
N SER A 242 20.54 -6.82 -19.80
CA SER A 242 21.59 -6.62 -20.81
C SER A 242 22.28 -5.26 -20.69
N GLU A 243 21.60 -4.30 -20.11
CA GLU A 243 22.07 -2.95 -19.83
C GLU A 243 23.21 -2.90 -18.81
N PHE A 244 23.32 -3.92 -17.96
CA PHE A 244 24.39 -4.01 -16.96
C PHE A 244 25.59 -4.85 -17.42
N ALA A 245 25.71 -5.10 -18.75
CA ALA A 245 26.82 -5.81 -19.36
C ALA A 245 27.80 -4.85 -20.05
N ALA A 246 28.80 -5.40 -20.74
CA ALA A 246 29.71 -4.66 -21.62
C ALA A 246 30.27 -3.38 -20.99
N GLU A 247 29.87 -2.20 -21.49
CA GLU A 247 30.41 -0.89 -21.05
C GLU A 247 30.17 -0.63 -19.56
N PHE A 248 29.04 -1.09 -19.00
CA PHE A 248 28.78 -0.96 -17.57
C PHE A 248 29.73 -1.83 -16.73
N GLU A 249 29.96 -3.09 -17.12
CA GLU A 249 30.91 -3.97 -16.44
C GLU A 249 32.35 -3.42 -16.52
N LEU A 250 32.72 -2.90 -17.70
CA LEU A 250 34.01 -2.26 -17.90
C LEU A 250 34.19 -1.04 -16.99
N ALA A 251 33.15 -0.20 -16.89
CA ALA A 251 33.17 0.95 -16.00
C ALA A 251 33.29 0.56 -14.52
N CYS A 252 32.63 -0.53 -14.10
CA CYS A 252 32.80 -1.07 -12.75
C CYS A 252 34.21 -1.58 -12.50
N GLN A 253 34.83 -2.28 -13.48
CA GLN A 253 36.20 -2.75 -13.38
C GLN A 253 37.19 -1.59 -13.29
N GLN A 254 37.06 -0.58 -14.13
CA GLN A 254 37.92 0.61 -14.11
C GLN A 254 37.90 1.33 -12.77
N LYS A 255 36.71 1.35 -12.12
CA LYS A 255 36.53 1.94 -10.79
C LYS A 255 36.82 0.99 -9.64
N GLN A 256 37.27 -0.22 -9.91
CA GLN A 256 37.54 -1.28 -8.91
C GLN A 256 36.32 -1.58 -8.02
N LEU A 257 35.12 -1.48 -8.57
CA LEU A 257 33.86 -1.76 -7.87
C LEU A 257 33.41 -3.21 -8.12
N PRO A 258 33.33 -4.05 -7.07
CA PRO A 258 32.77 -5.39 -7.17
C PRO A 258 31.35 -5.32 -7.71
N LEU A 259 31.04 -6.10 -8.75
CA LEU A 259 29.74 -6.21 -9.38
C LEU A 259 29.15 -7.59 -9.11
N PHE A 260 28.04 -7.64 -8.38
CA PHE A 260 27.28 -8.86 -8.13
C PHE A 260 26.09 -8.96 -9.07
N VAL A 261 25.99 -10.07 -9.78
CA VAL A 261 24.87 -10.34 -10.68
C VAL A 261 23.98 -11.42 -10.07
N LEU A 262 22.70 -11.13 -9.97
CA LEU A 262 21.71 -12.02 -9.39
C LEU A 262 21.47 -13.27 -10.25
N PRO A 263 21.22 -14.43 -9.64
CA PRO A 263 20.79 -15.61 -10.36
C PRO A 263 19.49 -15.35 -11.13
N PRO A 264 19.29 -15.99 -12.28
CA PRO A 264 18.01 -15.92 -12.97
C PRO A 264 16.83 -16.35 -12.08
N LYS A 265 15.69 -15.67 -12.20
CA LYS A 265 14.47 -15.97 -11.44
C LYS A 265 14.57 -15.82 -9.92
N SER A 266 15.39 -14.90 -9.42
CA SER A 266 15.57 -14.66 -7.99
C SER A 266 15.15 -13.24 -7.56
N PRO A 267 13.87 -12.83 -7.75
CA PRO A 267 13.40 -11.47 -7.48
C PRO A 267 13.57 -11.06 -6.02
N LYS A 268 13.47 -12.02 -5.09
CA LYS A 268 13.62 -11.73 -3.65
C LYS A 268 14.98 -11.11 -3.28
N LEU A 269 16.00 -11.31 -4.11
CA LEU A 269 17.36 -10.81 -3.85
C LEU A 269 17.55 -9.34 -4.28
N ASN A 270 16.60 -8.72 -4.98
CA ASN A 270 16.61 -7.30 -5.39
C ASN A 270 15.43 -6.52 -4.78
N ALA A 271 14.97 -6.98 -3.62
CA ALA A 271 13.74 -6.51 -3.02
C ALA A 271 13.78 -5.03 -2.58
N HIS A 272 14.96 -4.49 -2.29
CA HIS A 272 15.08 -3.11 -1.82
C HIS A 272 14.84 -2.11 -2.97
N VAL A 273 15.46 -2.32 -4.13
CA VAL A 273 15.26 -1.47 -5.30
C VAL A 273 13.88 -1.70 -5.92
N GLU A 274 13.38 -2.94 -5.97
CA GLU A 274 12.00 -3.21 -6.44
C GLU A 274 10.96 -2.49 -5.56
N ARG A 275 11.18 -2.43 -4.25
CA ARG A 275 10.33 -1.68 -3.34
C ARG A 275 10.38 -0.17 -3.61
N SER A 276 11.56 0.38 -3.95
CA SER A 276 11.68 1.79 -4.33
C SER A 276 10.93 2.09 -5.62
N HIS A 277 11.00 1.21 -6.61
CA HIS A 277 10.25 1.33 -7.85
C HIS A 277 8.75 1.50 -7.66
N ARG A 278 8.19 0.76 -6.70
CA ARG A 278 6.78 0.93 -6.34
C ARG A 278 6.51 2.31 -5.75
N THR A 279 7.39 2.77 -4.86
CA THR A 279 7.29 4.10 -4.25
C THR A 279 7.40 5.21 -5.32
N HIS A 280 8.38 5.10 -6.24
CA HIS A 280 8.54 6.06 -7.35
C HIS A 280 7.31 6.12 -8.24
N ASN A 281 6.66 4.97 -8.51
CA ASN A 281 5.42 4.97 -9.27
C ASN A 281 4.28 5.67 -8.53
N GLU A 282 4.06 5.29 -7.28
CA GLU A 282 2.90 5.75 -6.52
C GLU A 282 3.06 7.20 -6.06
N GLU A 283 4.28 7.63 -5.74
CA GLU A 283 4.52 8.92 -5.11
C GLU A 283 5.11 9.97 -6.09
N PHE A 284 5.71 9.58 -7.21
CA PHE A 284 6.24 10.49 -8.22
C PHE A 284 5.50 10.41 -9.56
N TYR A 285 5.58 9.27 -10.27
CA TYR A 285 5.06 9.18 -11.63
C TYR A 285 3.56 9.41 -11.76
N GLN A 286 2.79 9.01 -10.76
CA GLN A 286 1.33 9.20 -10.75
C GLN A 286 0.91 10.61 -10.33
N VAL A 287 1.79 11.36 -9.67
CA VAL A 287 1.44 12.61 -9.01
C VAL A 287 2.09 13.82 -9.69
N TYR A 288 3.39 13.73 -10.01
CA TYR A 288 4.20 14.88 -10.40
C TYR A 288 4.75 14.83 -11.83
N ALA A 289 4.79 13.65 -12.48
CA ALA A 289 5.36 13.53 -13.80
C ALA A 289 4.42 14.13 -14.86
N ASP A 290 4.77 15.29 -15.38
CA ASP A 290 4.00 16.03 -16.38
C ASP A 290 4.61 16.01 -17.80
N SER A 291 5.84 15.47 -17.95
CA SER A 291 6.60 15.49 -19.20
C SER A 291 7.09 14.10 -19.60
N ASP A 292 7.11 13.83 -20.90
CA ASP A 292 7.71 12.67 -21.55
C ASP A 292 9.15 12.92 -22.07
N GLN A 293 9.68 14.13 -21.86
CA GLN A 293 11.03 14.51 -22.24
C GLN A 293 12.02 14.25 -21.11
N PRO A 294 13.05 13.36 -21.32
CA PRO A 294 13.99 12.98 -20.27
C PRO A 294 14.67 14.15 -19.55
N PRO A 295 15.14 15.24 -20.22
CA PRO A 295 15.78 16.33 -19.48
C PRO A 295 14.86 17.02 -18.47
N ARG A 296 13.61 17.32 -18.87
CA ARG A 296 12.61 17.94 -17.97
C ARG A 296 12.18 16.97 -16.86
N LEU A 297 11.95 15.70 -17.22
CA LEU A 297 11.57 14.68 -16.26
C LEU A 297 12.70 14.40 -15.24
N ASN A 298 13.96 14.43 -15.67
CA ASN A 298 15.11 14.27 -14.77
C ASN A 298 15.27 15.46 -13.82
N HIS A 299 14.92 16.67 -14.23
CA HIS A 299 14.87 17.81 -13.33
C HIS A 299 13.80 17.59 -12.23
N GLN A 300 12.61 17.13 -12.58
CA GLN A 300 11.56 16.79 -11.62
C GLN A 300 11.96 15.61 -10.71
N LEU A 301 12.63 14.59 -11.28
CA LEU A 301 13.15 13.46 -10.52
C LEU A 301 14.20 13.87 -9.49
N ARG A 302 15.06 14.85 -9.80
CA ARG A 302 16.03 15.39 -8.82
C ARG A 302 15.33 16.01 -7.61
N ASN A 303 14.27 16.79 -7.84
CA ASN A 303 13.47 17.36 -6.76
C ASN A 303 12.78 16.25 -5.93
N TRP A 304 12.30 15.20 -6.59
CA TRP A 304 11.77 14.02 -5.93
C TRP A 304 12.84 13.24 -5.16
N GLU A 305 14.02 13.03 -5.75
CA GLU A 305 15.17 12.39 -5.11
C GLU A 305 15.56 13.12 -3.82
N HIS A 306 15.59 14.45 -3.86
CA HIS A 306 15.79 15.28 -2.67
C HIS A 306 14.68 15.04 -1.63
N THR A 307 13.43 15.07 -2.05
CA THR A 307 12.29 14.79 -1.15
C THR A 307 12.40 13.40 -0.55
N TYR A 308 12.76 12.40 -1.36
CA TYR A 308 12.89 11.02 -0.94
C TYR A 308 14.00 10.83 0.10
N ASN A 309 15.18 11.43 -0.12
CA ASN A 309 16.34 11.26 0.71
C ASN A 309 16.36 12.18 1.94
N CYS A 310 15.79 13.39 1.85
CA CYS A 310 15.95 14.42 2.87
C CYS A 310 14.68 14.72 3.66
N VAL A 311 13.49 14.43 3.12
CA VAL A 311 12.21 14.81 3.75
C VAL A 311 11.37 13.59 4.12
N ARG A 312 11.35 12.58 3.26
CA ARG A 312 10.47 11.41 3.40
C ARG A 312 10.90 10.48 4.55
N PRO A 313 10.05 10.27 5.59
CA PRO A 313 10.32 9.31 6.65
C PRO A 313 10.24 7.85 6.14
N HIS A 314 11.18 7.02 6.52
CA HIS A 314 11.23 5.60 6.16
C HIS A 314 10.97 4.71 7.37
N GLN A 315 9.94 3.88 7.32
CA GLN A 315 9.59 2.96 8.41
C GLN A 315 10.76 2.02 8.77
N SER A 316 11.50 1.53 7.74
CA SER A 316 12.67 0.67 7.95
C SER A 316 13.87 1.37 8.61
N LEU A 317 13.84 2.69 8.72
CA LEU A 317 14.84 3.50 9.41
C LEU A 317 14.26 4.13 10.69
N ALA A 318 13.27 3.49 11.31
CA ALA A 318 12.54 4.04 12.46
C ALA A 318 12.01 5.46 12.21
N TYR A 319 11.47 5.67 10.99
CA TYR A 319 10.93 6.95 10.49
C TYR A 319 11.96 8.07 10.34
N LEU A 320 13.24 7.77 10.38
CA LEU A 320 14.26 8.72 9.92
C LEU A 320 14.22 8.84 8.40
N THR A 321 14.68 9.98 7.90
CA THR A 321 15.05 10.12 6.49
C THR A 321 16.39 9.43 6.24
N PRO A 322 16.72 9.03 5.00
CA PRO A 322 18.05 8.58 4.63
C PRO A 322 19.16 9.55 5.05
N LEU A 323 18.95 10.86 4.89
CA LEU A 323 19.91 11.89 5.31
C LEU A 323 20.14 11.90 6.83
N GLU A 324 19.08 11.87 7.63
CA GLU A 324 19.19 11.82 9.11
C GLU A 324 19.92 10.55 9.55
N PHE A 325 19.61 9.41 8.92
CA PHE A 325 20.29 8.15 9.22
C PHE A 325 21.79 8.21 8.90
N VAL A 326 22.17 8.69 7.71
CA VAL A 326 23.57 8.82 7.30
C VAL A 326 24.32 9.82 8.19
N THR A 327 23.68 10.91 8.58
CA THR A 327 24.28 11.91 9.48
C THR A 327 24.57 11.31 10.86
N ARG A 328 23.61 10.59 11.44
CA ARG A 328 23.81 9.87 12.73
C ARG A 328 24.95 8.84 12.63
N TRP A 329 24.96 8.07 11.56
CA TRP A 329 26.02 7.08 11.31
C TRP A 329 27.41 7.72 11.22
N LYS A 330 27.57 8.84 10.47
CA LYS A 330 28.81 9.59 10.35
C LYS A 330 29.28 10.12 11.72
N ASN A 331 28.37 10.68 12.51
CA ASN A 331 28.68 11.19 13.83
C ASN A 331 29.13 10.10 14.83
N ASN A 332 28.46 8.93 14.80
CA ASN A 332 28.85 7.80 15.63
C ASN A 332 30.23 7.25 15.25
N ARG A 333 30.58 7.19 13.96
CA ARG A 333 31.93 6.79 13.52
C ARG A 333 33.01 7.79 13.92
N ARG A 334 32.70 9.10 13.93
CA ARG A 334 33.66 10.11 14.42
C ARG A 334 33.95 9.91 15.91
N LYS A 335 32.91 9.72 16.73
CA LYS A 335 33.08 9.44 18.17
C LYS A 335 33.88 8.17 18.44
N ALA A 336 33.61 7.08 17.70
CA ALA A 336 34.35 5.82 17.85
C ALA A 336 35.83 5.88 17.39
N LYS A 337 36.25 6.89 16.63
CA LYS A 337 37.66 7.09 16.25
C LYS A 337 38.42 8.00 17.22
N CYS A 338 37.71 8.69 18.10
CA CYS A 338 38.30 9.58 19.13
C CYS A 338 38.53 8.87 20.48
N HIS A 339 38.17 7.61 20.60
CA HIS A 339 38.50 6.70 21.69
C HIS A 339 39.41 5.57 21.18
#